data_c1a8f74cb5a9af9bcc5c6652be3e20d1
#
_entry.id   c1a8f74cb5a9af9bcc5c6652be3e20d1
#
_cell.length_a   1.000
_cell.length_b   1.000
_cell.length_c   1.000
_cell.angle_alpha   90.00
_cell.angle_beta   90.00
_cell.angle_gamma   90.00
#
_symmetry.space_group_name_H-M   'P 1'
#
loop_
_entity.id
_entity.type
_entity.pdbx_description
1 polymer ?
#
loop_
_entity_poly.entity_id
_entity_poly.type
_entity_poly.pdbx_seq_one_letter_code
_entity_poly.pdbx_strand_id
1 'polypeptide(L)'
;MNLIIGLIIFVGLLAIWFISVGNRLNRYLVTIEESKRTVDIVLVKRYDTISEMLKVAKAYAKHEQDLFTDLVALRQGATIQESNQVITNQNDVLAQIRAVSENYPELLSSNQFLALQKEIADENEDLAAAKRIVNSNVSHINQEIVSFPASIVAGVKGIHQVPFLAEETQGKKDLSDLNYDLN
;
A
#
# COMPACT_ATOMS: atom_id res chain seq x y z
N MET A 1 7.77 -34.36 -46.11
CA MET A 1 8.83 -33.40 -45.74
C MET A 1 8.27 -32.03 -45.34
N ASN A 2 7.40 -31.43 -46.13
CA ASN A 2 6.83 -30.10 -45.84
C ASN A 2 5.99 -30.01 -44.55
N LEU A 3 5.23 -31.05 -44.18
CA LEU A 3 4.47 -31.12 -42.95
C LEU A 3 5.35 -31.12 -41.69
N ILE A 4 6.47 -31.84 -41.73
CA ILE A 4 7.42 -31.90 -40.60
C ILE A 4 8.11 -30.55 -40.40
N ILE A 5 8.49 -29.90 -41.47
CA ILE A 5 9.08 -28.54 -41.42
C ILE A 5 8.06 -27.55 -40.90
N GLY A 6 6.80 -27.60 -41.35
CA GLY A 6 5.73 -26.76 -40.85
C GLY A 6 5.47 -26.97 -39.35
N LEU A 7 5.48 -28.22 -38.88
CA LEU A 7 5.34 -28.54 -37.47
C LEU A 7 6.51 -27.97 -36.62
N ILE A 8 7.74 -28.10 -37.08
CA ILE A 8 8.93 -27.57 -36.38
C ILE A 8 8.84 -26.03 -36.26
N ILE A 9 8.45 -25.36 -37.33
CA ILE A 9 8.28 -23.89 -37.35
C ILE A 9 7.19 -23.50 -36.36
N PHE A 10 6.05 -24.20 -36.38
CA PHE A 10 4.94 -23.92 -35.48
C PHE A 10 5.31 -24.07 -33.99
N VAL A 11 6.02 -25.17 -33.64
CA VAL A 11 6.52 -25.39 -32.28
C VAL A 11 7.55 -24.32 -31.89
N GLY A 12 8.42 -23.90 -32.81
CA GLY A 12 9.37 -22.80 -32.57
C GLY A 12 8.67 -21.47 -32.27
N LEU A 13 7.62 -21.13 -33.02
CA LEU A 13 6.83 -19.93 -32.78
C LEU A 13 6.08 -19.97 -31.44
N LEU A 14 5.52 -21.11 -31.05
CA LEU A 14 4.90 -21.31 -29.74
C LEU A 14 5.93 -21.15 -28.62
N ALA A 15 7.13 -21.68 -28.77
CA ALA A 15 8.19 -21.54 -27.75
C ALA A 15 8.60 -20.06 -27.59
N ILE A 16 8.81 -19.34 -28.69
CA ILE A 16 9.14 -17.90 -28.65
C ILE A 16 8.01 -17.11 -27.97
N TRP A 17 6.76 -17.40 -28.33
CA TRP A 17 5.61 -16.76 -27.72
C TRP A 17 5.56 -17.04 -26.21
N PHE A 18 5.72 -18.29 -25.79
CA PHE A 18 5.71 -18.71 -24.37
C PHE A 18 6.78 -17.96 -23.56
N ILE A 19 8.03 -17.88 -24.09
CA ILE A 19 9.13 -17.16 -23.47
C ILE A 19 8.80 -15.66 -23.38
N SER A 20 8.25 -15.07 -24.44
CA SER A 20 7.89 -13.65 -24.49
C SER A 20 6.83 -13.29 -23.42
N VAL A 21 5.77 -14.09 -23.30
CA VAL A 21 4.73 -13.90 -22.27
C VAL A 21 5.32 -14.07 -20.88
N GLY A 22 6.14 -15.10 -20.66
CA GLY A 22 6.79 -15.35 -19.39
C GLY A 22 7.70 -14.19 -18.94
N ASN A 23 8.44 -13.61 -19.88
CA ASN A 23 9.29 -12.44 -19.62
C ASN A 23 8.45 -11.19 -19.33
N ARG A 24 7.29 -11.03 -19.97
CA ARG A 24 6.37 -9.94 -19.70
C ARG A 24 5.79 -10.03 -18.28
N LEU A 25 5.35 -11.21 -17.86
CA LEU A 25 4.86 -11.43 -16.49
C LEU A 25 5.94 -11.13 -15.45
N ASN A 26 7.17 -11.59 -15.67
CA ASN A 26 8.28 -11.29 -14.78
C ASN A 26 8.55 -9.77 -14.67
N ARG A 27 8.46 -9.04 -15.79
CA ARG A 27 8.62 -7.58 -15.77
C ARG A 27 7.55 -6.91 -14.93
N TYR A 28 6.29 -7.34 -15.01
CA TYR A 28 5.24 -6.82 -14.13
C TYR A 28 5.54 -7.03 -12.65
N LEU A 29 6.03 -8.21 -12.27
CA LEU A 29 6.43 -8.48 -10.89
C LEU A 29 7.56 -7.54 -10.41
N VAL A 30 8.57 -7.32 -11.25
CA VAL A 30 9.66 -6.37 -10.96
C VAL A 30 9.12 -4.95 -10.80
N THR A 31 8.22 -4.50 -11.67
CA THR A 31 7.62 -3.16 -11.60
C THR A 31 6.78 -2.97 -10.34
N ILE A 32 6.08 -4.03 -9.87
CA ILE A 32 5.37 -4.00 -8.59
C ILE A 32 6.36 -3.83 -7.44
N GLU A 33 7.43 -4.59 -7.43
CA GLU A 33 8.46 -4.50 -6.39
C GLU A 33 9.14 -3.11 -6.37
N GLU A 34 9.42 -2.54 -7.52
CA GLU A 34 9.95 -1.17 -7.65
C GLU A 34 8.97 -0.12 -7.13
N SER A 35 7.69 -0.23 -7.49
CA SER A 35 6.67 0.71 -7.01
C SER A 35 6.40 0.55 -5.51
N LYS A 36 6.49 -0.67 -4.97
CA LYS A 36 6.39 -0.93 -3.53
C LYS A 36 7.49 -0.21 -2.75
N ARG A 37 8.71 -0.13 -3.26
CA ARG A 37 9.81 0.62 -2.60
C ARG A 37 9.45 2.08 -2.37
N THR A 38 8.68 2.71 -3.26
CA THR A 38 8.18 4.07 -3.05
C THR A 38 7.25 4.13 -1.84
N VAL A 39 6.35 3.14 -1.69
CA VAL A 39 5.51 3.03 -0.48
C VAL A 39 6.36 2.88 0.77
N ASP A 40 7.38 2.02 0.75
CA ASP A 40 8.26 1.80 1.89
C ASP A 40 9.00 3.07 2.32
N ILE A 41 9.47 3.88 1.35
CA ILE A 41 10.11 5.18 1.62
C ILE A 41 9.14 6.12 2.33
N VAL A 42 7.90 6.22 1.86
CA VAL A 42 6.88 7.06 2.49
C VAL A 42 6.52 6.55 3.88
N LEU A 43 6.40 5.23 4.06
CA LEU A 43 6.12 4.63 5.38
C LEU A 43 7.24 4.91 6.40
N VAL A 44 8.50 4.87 5.98
CA VAL A 44 9.64 5.22 6.85
C VAL A 44 9.59 6.70 7.23
N LYS A 45 9.36 7.61 6.27
CA LYS A 45 9.23 9.04 6.53
C LYS A 45 8.08 9.30 7.51
N ARG A 46 6.93 8.72 7.26
CA ARG A 46 5.75 8.82 8.12
C ARG A 46 5.99 8.29 9.54
N TYR A 47 6.74 7.18 9.67
CA TYR A 47 7.18 6.66 10.96
C TYR A 47 8.03 7.68 11.74
N ASP A 48 8.97 8.34 11.06
CA ASP A 48 9.84 9.33 11.69
C ASP A 48 9.00 10.53 12.19
N THR A 49 8.08 11.05 11.40
CA THR A 49 7.16 12.14 11.80
C THR A 49 6.24 11.72 12.95
N ILE A 50 5.66 10.51 12.93
CA ILE A 50 4.85 9.98 14.04
C ILE A 50 5.70 9.89 15.33
N SER A 51 6.94 9.44 15.21
CA SER A 51 7.86 9.35 16.35
C SER A 51 8.14 10.71 16.97
N GLU A 52 8.29 11.75 16.16
CA GLU A 52 8.45 13.13 16.66
C GLU A 52 7.15 13.66 17.29
N MET A 53 5.98 13.39 16.66
CA MET A 53 4.68 13.74 17.25
C MET A 53 4.50 13.11 18.64
N LEU A 54 4.89 11.85 18.81
CA LEU A 54 4.83 11.14 20.08
C LEU A 54 5.75 11.78 21.13
N LYS A 55 6.98 12.19 20.75
CA LYS A 55 7.91 12.87 21.67
C LYS A 55 7.32 14.20 22.14
N VAL A 56 6.72 14.98 21.22
CA VAL A 56 6.07 16.24 21.57
C VAL A 56 4.87 15.97 22.49
N ALA A 57 4.00 15.02 22.15
CA ALA A 57 2.84 14.66 22.97
C ALA A 57 3.24 14.23 24.39
N LYS A 58 4.30 13.40 24.53
CA LYS A 58 4.85 12.98 25.83
C LYS A 58 5.29 14.15 26.73
N ALA A 59 5.79 15.23 26.14
CA ALA A 59 6.22 16.39 26.91
C ALA A 59 5.04 17.07 27.65
N TYR A 60 3.85 17.02 27.06
CA TYR A 60 2.63 17.59 27.61
C TYR A 60 1.81 16.58 28.44
N ALA A 61 1.75 15.32 28.00
CA ALA A 61 0.94 14.24 28.57
C ALA A 61 1.77 13.26 29.41
N LYS A 62 2.49 13.75 30.44
CA LYS A 62 3.42 12.95 31.25
C LYS A 62 2.80 11.77 32.00
N HIS A 63 1.49 11.75 32.18
CA HIS A 63 0.78 10.73 32.94
C HIS A 63 0.17 9.61 32.08
N GLU A 64 0.25 9.72 30.75
CA GLU A 64 -0.29 8.78 29.79
C GLU A 64 0.77 7.76 29.35
N GLN A 65 1.33 6.97 30.29
CA GLN A 65 2.43 6.05 30.02
C GLN A 65 2.07 4.87 29.08
N ASP A 66 0.79 4.50 28.99
CA ASP A 66 0.35 3.30 28.27
C ASP A 66 0.21 3.48 26.74
N LEU A 67 0.31 4.72 26.24
CA LEU A 67 0.07 5.06 24.82
C LEU A 67 1.21 4.68 23.85
N PHE A 68 2.32 4.09 24.31
CA PHE A 68 3.58 4.22 23.58
C PHE A 68 4.36 2.91 23.39
N THR A 69 3.69 1.74 23.43
CA THR A 69 4.40 0.48 23.65
C THR A 69 4.98 -0.21 22.40
N ASP A 70 4.54 0.07 21.16
CA ASP A 70 5.01 -0.73 20.01
C ASP A 70 5.34 0.06 18.73
N LEU A 71 6.22 1.06 18.85
CA LEU A 71 6.68 1.82 17.68
C LEU A 71 7.59 1.05 16.71
N VAL A 72 8.26 -0.01 17.16
CA VAL A 72 9.30 -0.70 16.37
C VAL A 72 8.74 -1.45 15.16
N ALA A 73 7.51 -1.95 15.25
CA ALA A 73 6.84 -2.70 14.17
C ALA A 73 6.24 -1.82 13.04
N LEU A 74 6.41 -0.48 13.14
CA LEU A 74 5.70 0.47 12.27
C LEU A 74 6.53 0.97 11.08
N ARG A 75 7.75 0.49 10.89
CA ARG A 75 8.70 1.17 10.01
C ARG A 75 8.55 0.81 8.53
N GLN A 76 8.40 -0.46 8.21
CA GLN A 76 8.25 -0.95 6.84
C GLN A 76 7.75 -2.39 6.80
N GLY A 77 7.13 -2.80 5.69
CA GLY A 77 6.71 -4.18 5.45
C GLY A 77 7.50 -4.83 4.31
N ALA A 78 7.93 -6.09 4.45
CA ALA A 78 8.63 -6.80 3.39
C ALA A 78 7.68 -7.20 2.23
N THR A 79 6.42 -7.46 2.53
CA THR A 79 5.37 -7.83 1.57
C THR A 79 4.28 -6.76 1.49
N ILE A 80 3.42 -6.82 0.46
CA ILE A 80 2.23 -5.95 0.35
C ILE A 80 1.32 -6.11 1.59
N GLN A 81 1.19 -7.34 2.09
CA GLN A 81 0.35 -7.64 3.25
C GLN A 81 0.92 -7.04 4.53
N GLU A 82 2.23 -7.10 4.72
CA GLU A 82 2.92 -6.45 5.84
C GLU A 82 2.87 -4.93 5.72
N SER A 83 3.00 -4.36 4.51
CA SER A 83 2.83 -2.92 4.29
C SER A 83 1.42 -2.46 4.67
N ASN A 84 0.37 -3.24 4.36
CA ASN A 84 -0.99 -2.96 4.83
C ASN A 84 -1.09 -2.93 6.36
N GLN A 85 -0.43 -3.89 7.04
CA GLN A 85 -0.40 -3.93 8.51
C GLN A 85 0.33 -2.71 9.09
N VAL A 86 1.47 -2.33 8.51
CA VAL A 86 2.21 -1.12 8.92
C VAL A 86 1.36 0.14 8.77
N ILE A 87 0.65 0.29 7.64
CA ILE A 87 -0.25 1.42 7.40
C ILE A 87 -1.34 1.49 8.48
N THR A 88 -2.00 0.35 8.75
CA THR A 88 -3.05 0.28 9.79
C THR A 88 -2.49 0.67 11.15
N ASN A 89 -1.37 0.09 11.56
CA ASN A 89 -0.77 0.38 12.85
C ASN A 89 -0.35 1.85 12.99
N GLN A 90 0.22 2.45 11.92
CA GLN A 90 0.55 3.89 11.92
C GLN A 90 -0.70 4.76 12.05
N ASN A 91 -1.81 4.41 11.41
CA ASN A 91 -3.08 5.12 11.51
C ASN A 91 -3.65 5.03 12.94
N ASP A 92 -3.56 3.86 13.57
CA ASP A 92 -4.02 3.65 14.95
C ASP A 92 -3.23 4.53 15.94
N VAL A 93 -1.90 4.60 15.77
CA VAL A 93 -1.07 5.49 16.60
C VAL A 93 -1.41 6.97 16.38
N LEU A 94 -1.63 7.39 15.13
CA LEU A 94 -2.06 8.76 14.83
C LEU A 94 -3.42 9.10 15.45
N ALA A 95 -4.37 8.15 15.45
CA ALA A 95 -5.67 8.32 16.09
C ALA A 95 -5.52 8.49 17.61
N GLN A 96 -4.64 7.72 18.25
CA GLN A 96 -4.32 7.84 19.66
C GLN A 96 -3.68 9.20 19.99
N ILE A 97 -2.68 9.64 19.19
CA ILE A 97 -2.05 10.96 19.36
C ILE A 97 -3.10 12.08 19.26
N ARG A 98 -4.03 11.99 18.31
CA ARG A 98 -5.11 12.95 18.15
C ARG A 98 -6.03 12.98 19.38
N ALA A 99 -6.48 11.82 19.86
CA ALA A 99 -7.32 11.72 21.04
C ALA A 99 -6.65 12.34 22.28
N VAL A 100 -5.33 12.12 22.46
CA VAL A 100 -4.56 12.77 23.52
C VAL A 100 -4.51 14.28 23.33
N SER A 101 -4.25 14.76 22.13
CA SER A 101 -4.11 16.19 21.87
C SER A 101 -5.39 16.97 22.15
N GLU A 102 -6.57 16.36 22.03
CA GLU A 102 -7.87 16.96 22.37
C GLU A 102 -7.99 17.24 23.87
N ASN A 103 -7.34 16.46 24.73
CA ASN A 103 -7.34 16.65 26.17
C ASN A 103 -6.28 17.68 26.66
N TYR A 104 -5.35 18.09 25.78
CA TYR A 104 -4.26 19.00 26.09
C TYR A 104 -4.22 20.21 25.12
N PRO A 105 -5.01 21.27 25.37
CA PRO A 105 -5.10 22.42 24.45
C PRO A 105 -3.77 23.10 24.16
N GLU A 106 -2.84 23.05 25.13
CA GLU A 106 -1.48 23.60 24.97
C GLU A 106 -0.66 22.82 23.93
N LEU A 107 -0.82 21.49 23.89
CA LEU A 107 -0.22 20.63 22.84
C LEU A 107 -0.82 20.97 21.48
N LEU A 108 -2.15 21.06 21.42
CA LEU A 108 -2.88 21.32 20.15
C LEU A 108 -2.52 22.69 19.55
N SER A 109 -2.21 23.70 20.38
CA SER A 109 -1.78 25.03 19.95
C SER A 109 -0.27 25.18 19.75
N SER A 110 0.52 24.15 20.03
CA SER A 110 1.96 24.16 19.87
C SER A 110 2.36 24.26 18.39
N ASN A 111 3.17 25.24 18.03
CA ASN A 111 3.66 25.43 16.66
C ASN A 111 4.37 24.19 16.12
N GLN A 112 5.11 23.47 16.98
CA GLN A 112 5.81 22.24 16.60
C GLN A 112 4.81 21.12 16.26
N PHE A 113 3.77 20.94 17.08
CA PHE A 113 2.76 19.93 16.85
C PHE A 113 1.95 20.23 15.58
N LEU A 114 1.58 21.49 15.35
CA LEU A 114 0.88 21.93 14.14
C LEU A 114 1.73 21.70 12.87
N ALA A 115 3.04 21.95 12.94
CA ALA A 115 3.95 21.66 11.83
C ALA A 115 4.00 20.16 11.50
N LEU A 116 4.11 19.29 12.53
CA LEU A 116 4.09 17.84 12.36
C LEU A 116 2.74 17.32 11.84
N GLN A 117 1.62 17.90 12.28
CA GLN A 117 0.30 17.56 11.72
C GLN A 117 0.20 17.86 10.22
N LYS A 118 0.77 18.99 9.79
CA LYS A 118 0.83 19.34 8.37
C LYS A 118 1.70 18.36 7.61
N GLU A 119 2.87 18.00 8.14
CA GLU A 119 3.78 17.03 7.52
C GLU A 119 3.10 15.66 7.35
N ILE A 120 2.38 15.18 8.36
CA ILE A 120 1.57 13.94 8.26
C ILE A 120 0.49 14.05 7.18
N ALA A 121 -0.14 15.20 7.01
CA ALA A 121 -1.12 15.40 5.95
C ALA A 121 -0.49 15.27 4.56
N ASP A 122 0.66 15.92 4.35
CA ASP A 122 1.42 15.83 3.09
C ASP A 122 1.87 14.37 2.83
N GLU A 123 2.36 13.67 3.86
CA GLU A 123 2.77 12.26 3.77
C GLU A 123 1.60 11.30 3.49
N ASN A 124 0.40 11.61 3.96
CA ASN A 124 -0.81 10.85 3.62
C ASN A 124 -1.15 10.97 2.13
N GLU A 125 -0.96 12.16 1.54
CA GLU A 125 -1.14 12.37 0.10
C GLU A 125 -0.10 11.59 -0.71
N ASP A 126 1.17 11.64 -0.29
CA ASP A 126 2.27 10.88 -0.89
C ASP A 126 1.99 9.37 -0.82
N LEU A 127 1.54 8.88 0.34
CA LEU A 127 1.18 7.46 0.53
C LEU A 127 0.01 7.05 -0.38
N ALA A 128 -1.02 7.88 -0.48
CA ALA A 128 -2.15 7.61 -1.35
C ALA A 128 -1.74 7.56 -2.83
N ALA A 129 -0.84 8.45 -3.26
CA ALA A 129 -0.30 8.45 -4.61
C ALA A 129 0.55 7.19 -4.89
N ALA A 130 1.45 6.82 -3.96
CA ALA A 130 2.27 5.62 -4.07
C ALA A 130 1.42 4.33 -4.10
N LYS A 131 0.39 4.23 -3.26
CA LYS A 131 -0.56 3.09 -3.24
C LYS A 131 -1.29 2.94 -4.58
N ARG A 132 -1.73 4.05 -5.21
CA ARG A 132 -2.39 4.01 -6.53
C ARG A 132 -1.46 3.43 -7.59
N ILE A 133 -0.17 3.79 -7.58
CA ILE A 133 0.81 3.27 -8.54
C ILE A 133 1.00 1.76 -8.35
N VAL A 134 1.19 1.28 -7.12
CA VAL A 134 1.29 -0.15 -6.83
C VAL A 134 0.03 -0.89 -7.26
N ASN A 135 -1.15 -0.40 -6.89
CA ASN A 135 -2.42 -1.03 -7.22
C ASN A 135 -2.70 -1.06 -8.73
N SER A 136 -2.28 -0.03 -9.46
CA SER A 136 -2.34 -0.03 -10.93
C SER A 136 -1.47 -1.14 -11.52
N ASN A 137 -0.22 -1.30 -11.03
CA ASN A 137 0.68 -2.36 -11.49
C ASN A 137 0.17 -3.76 -11.11
N VAL A 138 -0.40 -3.91 -9.91
CA VAL A 138 -1.05 -5.15 -9.46
C VAL A 138 -2.25 -5.49 -10.34
N SER A 139 -3.06 -4.49 -10.71
CA SER A 139 -4.20 -4.69 -11.61
C SER A 139 -3.74 -5.21 -12.98
N HIS A 140 -2.66 -4.65 -13.53
CA HIS A 140 -2.13 -5.09 -14.83
C HIS A 140 -1.69 -6.56 -14.81
N ILE A 141 -0.91 -6.98 -13.82
CA ILE A 141 -0.49 -8.39 -13.75
C ILE A 141 -1.67 -9.32 -13.49
N ASN A 142 -2.58 -8.95 -12.59
CA ASN A 142 -3.74 -9.79 -12.26
C ASN A 142 -4.66 -9.99 -13.46
N GLN A 143 -4.86 -8.96 -14.29
CA GLN A 143 -5.59 -9.07 -15.56
C GLN A 143 -4.88 -10.00 -16.56
N GLU A 144 -3.56 -9.88 -16.67
CA GLU A 144 -2.78 -10.73 -17.58
C GLU A 144 -2.81 -12.20 -17.16
N ILE A 145 -2.67 -12.49 -15.85
CA ILE A 145 -2.67 -13.86 -15.28
C ILE A 145 -3.97 -14.60 -15.58
N VAL A 146 -5.11 -13.90 -15.59
CA VAL A 146 -6.43 -14.53 -15.84
C VAL A 146 -6.80 -14.55 -17.33
N SER A 147 -6.10 -13.78 -18.16
CA SER A 147 -6.43 -13.66 -19.59
C SER A 147 -5.85 -14.80 -20.41
N PHE A 148 -6.68 -15.41 -21.28
CA PHE A 148 -6.21 -16.38 -22.29
C PHE A 148 -5.46 -15.63 -23.42
N PRO A 149 -4.34 -16.15 -23.93
CA PRO A 149 -3.69 -17.41 -23.57
C PRO A 149 -2.59 -17.28 -22.50
N ALA A 150 -2.35 -16.08 -21.92
CA ALA A 150 -1.29 -15.83 -20.95
C ALA A 150 -1.48 -16.61 -19.63
N SER A 151 -2.74 -16.93 -19.28
CA SER A 151 -3.10 -17.75 -18.11
C SER A 151 -2.44 -19.13 -18.11
N ILE A 152 -2.21 -19.73 -19.30
CA ILE A 152 -1.49 -21.00 -19.41
C ILE A 152 -0.03 -20.83 -18.96
N VAL A 153 0.62 -19.77 -19.41
CA VAL A 153 2.01 -19.47 -19.07
C VAL A 153 2.15 -19.15 -17.57
N ALA A 154 1.21 -18.36 -17.04
CA ALA A 154 1.15 -18.02 -15.61
C ALA A 154 1.01 -19.29 -14.75
N GLY A 155 0.09 -20.21 -15.11
CA GLY A 155 -0.10 -21.48 -14.43
C GLY A 155 1.15 -22.37 -14.43
N VAL A 156 1.82 -22.51 -15.58
CA VAL A 156 3.06 -23.28 -15.71
C VAL A 156 4.20 -22.68 -14.86
N LYS A 157 4.27 -21.35 -14.76
CA LYS A 157 5.29 -20.65 -13.97
C LYS A 157 4.93 -20.50 -12.48
N GLY A 158 3.74 -20.94 -12.06
CA GLY A 158 3.29 -20.77 -10.68
C GLY A 158 3.09 -19.31 -10.27
N ILE A 159 2.79 -18.43 -11.23
CA ILE A 159 2.54 -17.01 -10.95
C ILE A 159 1.06 -16.87 -10.59
N HIS A 160 0.80 -16.44 -9.37
CA HIS A 160 -0.54 -16.24 -8.82
C HIS A 160 -0.91 -14.76 -8.76
N GLN A 161 -2.19 -14.49 -8.53
CA GLN A 161 -2.66 -13.12 -8.33
C GLN A 161 -1.98 -12.48 -7.12
N VAL A 162 -1.60 -11.22 -7.30
CA VAL A 162 -0.95 -10.39 -6.28
C VAL A 162 -2.05 -9.64 -5.52
N PRO A 163 -2.01 -9.60 -4.18
CA PRO A 163 -2.97 -8.80 -3.41
C PRO A 163 -2.77 -7.31 -3.64
N PHE A 164 -3.84 -6.52 -3.43
CA PHE A 164 -3.79 -5.07 -3.50
C PHE A 164 -3.33 -4.47 -2.15
N LEU A 165 -2.69 -3.31 -2.21
CA LEU A 165 -2.61 -2.44 -1.05
C LEU A 165 -4.01 -1.92 -0.72
N ALA A 166 -4.38 -2.03 0.56
CA ALA A 166 -5.70 -1.60 1.03
C ALA A 166 -5.87 -0.10 0.75
N GLU A 167 -6.92 0.24 0.02
CA GLU A 167 -7.38 1.62 -0.07
C GLU A 167 -8.06 1.94 1.27
N GLU A 168 -7.70 3.07 1.87
CA GLU A 168 -8.51 3.59 2.95
C GLU A 168 -9.90 3.85 2.36
N THR A 169 -10.85 3.05 2.73
CA THR A 169 -12.25 3.42 2.66
C THR A 169 -12.39 4.58 3.64
N GLN A 170 -12.06 5.80 3.20
CA GLN A 170 -12.57 7.00 3.86
C GLN A 170 -14.07 6.76 3.97
N GLY A 171 -14.52 6.55 5.23
CA GLY A 171 -15.84 6.06 5.57
C GLY A 171 -16.84 6.29 4.44
N LYS A 172 -17.16 5.24 3.69
CA LYS A 172 -18.46 5.16 3.09
C LYS A 172 -19.39 5.21 4.28
N LYS A 173 -19.77 6.41 4.71
CA LYS A 173 -21.04 6.61 5.40
C LYS A 173 -22.02 5.92 4.48
N ASP A 174 -22.54 4.82 4.97
CA ASP A 174 -23.55 4.06 4.25
C ASP A 174 -24.61 5.09 3.90
N LEU A 175 -24.86 5.30 2.59
CA LEU A 175 -25.87 6.27 2.15
C LEU A 175 -27.26 5.90 2.69
N SER A 176 -27.42 4.72 3.29
CA SER A 176 -28.60 4.28 4.04
C SER A 176 -28.85 5.09 5.32
N ASP A 177 -27.83 5.75 5.89
CA ASP A 177 -28.00 6.61 7.09
C ASP A 177 -28.42 8.05 6.73
N LEU A 178 -28.51 8.40 5.45
CA LEU A 178 -29.09 9.64 4.97
C LEU A 178 -30.59 9.45 4.81
N ASN A 179 -31.32 9.37 5.93
CA ASN A 179 -32.78 9.46 5.94
C ASN A 179 -33.17 10.89 5.50
N TYR A 180 -33.36 11.07 4.20
CA TYR A 180 -34.07 12.24 3.67
C TYR A 180 -35.55 12.04 3.85
N ASP A 181 -36.07 12.42 5.01
CA ASP A 181 -37.52 12.66 5.16
C ASP A 181 -37.87 13.89 4.30
N LEU A 182 -38.27 13.60 3.07
CA LEU A 182 -38.94 14.56 2.18
C LEU A 182 -40.43 14.59 2.56
N ASN A 183 -40.79 15.39 3.57
CA ASN A 183 -42.16 15.90 3.78
C ASN A 183 -42.35 17.23 3.07
#